data_9f055776e72a7bc6f21f83197b6d9999
#
_entry.id   9f055776e72a7bc6f21f83197b6d9999
#
_cell.length_a   1.000
_cell.length_b   1.000
_cell.length_c   1.000
_cell.angle_alpha   90.00
_cell.angle_beta   90.00
_cell.angle_gamma   90.00
#
_symmetry.space_group_name_H-M   'P 1'
#
loop_
_entity.id
_entity.type
_entity.pdbx_description
1 polymer ?
#
loop_
_entity_poly.entity_id
_entity_poly.type
_entity_poly.pdbx_seq_one_letter_code
_entity_poly.pdbx_strand_id
1 'polypeptide(L)'
;MSDPENTTQVTPADLMDAVAAAPDGPQVGAFFDFDGTVIAGYSVTSFMLHHVKNLDFHPRTTLETLASGWQGLHGEEDFRKFLGITLRTWAGRTPEELEKLGNQLFRDEIGPSVYPEAWRLVRAHLEKGHTVVLASSATRFQVEPAAKALGVDHTIYTAVEVGEDGTLTGRPDGRSPYGEGKAAAVKEFAAAHDVDLDQSFAYSNGGEDVPFLGTVAHPAAVNPSAGLRRAAAERGWPALDFGGRPWTTPLEIARTAATFAGMMGGFATGLGLGLLGGSRRAGLNLGIGLGGDLSLMASGVALDVHGARHIWEAQPAVFLFNHQSQLDVLVLGGLLRGNFAPVAKKELANDPLFGGLMRLLETAFIDRADNAQARKALEPAVERLREGTSIVIAPEGTRSPTPTPGKFKKGAFHLAMQAGVPIVPLVFRNTGELMSRNAMIIHPGVVQVAVLPPIDVSSWTREDLDERIEEVRQRYIHTLAHWPGED
;
A
#
# COMPACT_ATOMS: atom_id res chain seq x y z
N MET A 1 -43.06 -14.42 5.86
CA MET A 1 -42.11 -13.41 6.31
C MET A 1 -40.93 -14.20 6.89
N SER A 2 -39.98 -14.54 6.05
CA SER A 2 -38.73 -15.20 6.45
C SER A 2 -37.79 -14.12 6.97
N ASP A 3 -37.21 -14.40 8.12
CA ASP A 3 -36.30 -13.52 8.87
C ASP A 3 -35.08 -13.17 8.01
N PRO A 4 -34.69 -11.90 7.84
CA PRO A 4 -33.55 -11.51 7.02
C PRO A 4 -32.18 -11.72 7.70
N GLU A 5 -32.13 -12.36 8.89
CA GLU A 5 -30.90 -12.51 9.69
C GLU A 5 -30.08 -13.78 9.42
N ASN A 6 -30.43 -14.59 8.43
CA ASN A 6 -29.67 -15.83 8.16
C ASN A 6 -28.83 -15.76 6.89
N THR A 7 -28.21 -14.63 6.61
CA THR A 7 -27.06 -14.59 5.70
C THR A 7 -25.85 -15.02 6.53
N THR A 8 -25.31 -16.18 6.25
CA THR A 8 -24.00 -16.62 6.80
C THR A 8 -23.02 -15.47 6.60
N GLN A 9 -22.61 -14.81 7.67
CA GLN A 9 -21.62 -13.73 7.59
C GLN A 9 -20.31 -14.37 7.12
N VAL A 10 -20.04 -14.23 5.82
CA VAL A 10 -18.81 -14.68 5.21
C VAL A 10 -17.68 -13.74 5.68
N THR A 11 -16.58 -14.32 6.11
CA THR A 11 -15.37 -13.59 6.52
C THR A 11 -14.37 -13.50 5.36
N PRO A 12 -13.38 -12.59 5.41
CA PRO A 12 -12.27 -12.62 4.45
C PRO A 12 -11.54 -13.98 4.41
N ALA A 13 -11.47 -14.71 5.53
CA ALA A 13 -10.88 -16.03 5.60
C ALA A 13 -11.66 -17.04 4.75
N ASP A 14 -12.99 -17.03 4.79
CA ASP A 14 -13.80 -17.93 3.98
C ASP A 14 -13.58 -17.73 2.47
N LEU A 15 -13.34 -16.48 2.03
CA LEU A 15 -12.98 -16.21 0.64
C LEU A 15 -11.59 -16.74 0.30
N MET A 16 -10.63 -16.61 1.22
CA MET A 16 -9.29 -17.16 1.04
C MET A 16 -9.32 -18.69 0.96
N ASP A 17 -10.12 -19.34 1.79
CA ASP A 17 -10.32 -20.79 1.77
C ASP A 17 -10.93 -21.26 0.44
N ALA A 18 -11.90 -20.51 -0.10
CA ALA A 18 -12.49 -20.78 -1.41
C ALA A 18 -11.44 -20.68 -2.54
N VAL A 19 -10.56 -19.69 -2.50
CA VAL A 19 -9.44 -19.55 -3.44
C VAL A 19 -8.45 -20.71 -3.28
N ALA A 20 -8.10 -21.07 -2.05
CA ALA A 20 -7.17 -22.18 -1.77
C ALA A 20 -7.70 -23.53 -2.28
N ALA A 21 -9.02 -23.75 -2.21
CA ALA A 21 -9.69 -24.95 -2.70
C ALA A 21 -9.84 -25.01 -4.23
N ALA A 22 -9.68 -23.88 -4.94
CA ALA A 22 -9.81 -23.82 -6.39
C ALA A 22 -8.64 -24.53 -7.11
N PRO A 23 -8.83 -25.01 -8.35
CA PRO A 23 -7.73 -25.54 -9.17
C PRO A 23 -6.65 -24.48 -9.41
N ASP A 24 -5.39 -24.91 -9.54
CA ASP A 24 -4.29 -24.03 -9.93
C ASP A 24 -4.31 -23.77 -11.44
N GLY A 25 -3.78 -22.62 -11.85
CA GLY A 25 -3.47 -22.35 -13.25
C GLY A 25 -4.28 -21.23 -13.88
N PRO A 26 -3.85 -20.82 -15.09
CA PRO A 26 -4.37 -19.61 -15.74
C PRO A 26 -5.80 -19.76 -16.29
N GLN A 27 -6.37 -20.98 -16.35
CA GLN A 27 -7.75 -21.17 -16.77
C GLN A 27 -8.76 -20.65 -15.74
N VAL A 28 -8.36 -20.51 -14.48
CA VAL A 28 -9.20 -19.88 -13.46
C VAL A 28 -9.01 -18.38 -13.53
N GLY A 29 -10.07 -17.64 -13.79
CA GLY A 29 -10.07 -16.18 -13.78
C GLY A 29 -10.41 -15.61 -12.39
N ALA A 30 -9.82 -14.48 -12.04
CA ALA A 30 -10.19 -13.71 -10.86
C ALA A 30 -10.41 -12.25 -11.27
N PHE A 31 -11.65 -11.84 -11.35
CA PHE A 31 -12.06 -10.53 -11.87
C PHE A 31 -12.42 -9.61 -10.71
N PHE A 32 -11.69 -8.53 -10.55
CA PHE A 32 -11.91 -7.54 -9.49
C PHE A 32 -12.44 -6.23 -10.07
N ASP A 33 -13.57 -5.75 -9.57
CA ASP A 33 -13.89 -4.35 -9.71
C ASP A 33 -12.88 -3.49 -8.93
N PHE A 34 -12.74 -2.21 -9.28
CA PHE A 34 -11.69 -1.35 -8.71
C PHE A 34 -12.22 -0.42 -7.62
N ASP A 35 -13.09 0.52 -8.01
CA ASP A 35 -13.59 1.56 -7.11
C ASP A 35 -14.59 1.00 -6.09
N GLY A 36 -14.31 1.14 -4.80
CA GLY A 36 -15.13 0.58 -3.71
C GLY A 36 -14.90 -0.92 -3.43
N THR A 37 -14.17 -1.61 -4.29
CA THR A 37 -13.84 -3.05 -4.18
C THR A 37 -12.38 -3.29 -3.84
N VAL A 38 -11.46 -2.88 -4.70
CA VAL A 38 -10.02 -2.94 -4.44
C VAL A 38 -9.56 -1.74 -3.62
N ILE A 39 -10.12 -0.58 -3.87
CA ILE A 39 -9.82 0.67 -3.14
C ILE A 39 -11.04 1.20 -2.39
N ALA A 40 -10.81 1.85 -1.26
CA ALA A 40 -11.83 2.60 -0.53
C ALA A 40 -12.16 3.90 -1.29
N GLY A 41 -13.43 4.08 -1.66
CA GLY A 41 -13.90 5.25 -2.39
C GLY A 41 -13.70 5.14 -3.90
N TYR A 42 -13.60 6.29 -4.56
CA TYR A 42 -13.61 6.39 -6.03
C TYR A 42 -12.33 7.08 -6.53
N SER A 43 -11.60 6.44 -7.44
CA SER A 43 -10.36 6.94 -8.03
C SER A 43 -10.55 8.28 -8.77
N VAL A 44 -11.71 8.46 -9.40
CA VAL A 44 -12.07 9.71 -10.09
C VAL A 44 -12.05 10.94 -9.17
N THR A 45 -12.32 10.77 -7.87
CA THR A 45 -12.30 11.85 -6.89
C THR A 45 -10.91 12.48 -6.77
N SER A 46 -9.85 11.67 -6.77
CA SER A 46 -8.46 12.16 -6.73
C SER A 46 -8.11 12.97 -7.96
N PHE A 47 -8.54 12.53 -9.14
CA PHE A 47 -8.36 13.29 -10.39
C PHE A 47 -9.10 14.62 -10.37
N MET A 48 -10.35 14.62 -9.91
CA MET A 48 -11.14 15.86 -9.75
C MET A 48 -10.50 16.84 -8.77
N LEU A 49 -10.12 16.35 -7.58
CA LEU A 49 -9.48 17.21 -6.58
C LEU A 49 -8.15 17.79 -7.06
N HIS A 50 -7.39 17.03 -7.85
CA HIS A 50 -6.16 17.51 -8.46
C HIS A 50 -6.45 18.69 -9.43
N HIS A 51 -7.46 18.55 -10.30
CA HIS A 51 -7.88 19.64 -11.18
C HIS A 51 -8.34 20.86 -10.40
N VAL A 52 -9.09 20.66 -9.30
CA VAL A 52 -9.53 21.75 -8.42
C VAL A 52 -8.34 22.48 -7.81
N LYS A 53 -7.36 21.78 -7.27
CA LYS A 53 -6.17 22.36 -6.60
C LYS A 53 -5.27 23.16 -7.56
N ASN A 54 -5.17 22.73 -8.82
CA ASN A 54 -4.27 23.35 -9.79
C ASN A 54 -4.90 24.49 -10.59
N LEU A 55 -6.15 24.90 -10.25
CA LEU A 55 -6.88 25.98 -10.94
C LEU A 55 -7.07 25.75 -12.46
N ASP A 56 -6.93 24.51 -12.91
CA ASP A 56 -7.18 24.08 -14.29
C ASP A 56 -8.70 23.98 -14.57
N PHE A 57 -9.44 25.07 -14.29
CA PHE A 57 -10.88 25.05 -14.30
C PHE A 57 -11.51 25.67 -15.54
N HIS A 58 -12.52 24.98 -16.06
CA HIS A 58 -13.74 25.65 -16.52
C HIS A 58 -14.79 25.54 -15.38
N PRO A 59 -15.15 26.64 -14.69
CA PRO A 59 -15.97 26.62 -13.46
C PRO A 59 -17.30 25.88 -13.61
N ARG A 60 -17.91 25.90 -14.81
CA ARG A 60 -19.19 25.24 -15.10
C ARG A 60 -19.07 23.70 -15.11
N THR A 61 -18.05 23.16 -15.79
CA THR A 61 -17.88 21.70 -15.90
C THR A 61 -17.53 21.04 -14.57
N THR A 62 -16.77 21.72 -13.72
CA THR A 62 -16.41 21.21 -12.39
C THR A 62 -17.60 21.17 -11.44
N LEU A 63 -18.45 22.20 -11.46
CA LEU A 63 -19.66 22.25 -10.64
C LEU A 63 -20.67 21.17 -11.09
N GLU A 64 -20.81 20.94 -12.41
CA GLU A 64 -21.67 19.91 -12.98
C GLU A 64 -21.16 18.50 -12.63
N THR A 65 -19.84 18.30 -12.62
CA THR A 65 -19.24 17.00 -12.26
C THR A 65 -19.38 16.70 -10.77
N LEU A 66 -19.17 17.69 -9.90
CA LEU A 66 -19.39 17.56 -8.46
C LEU A 66 -20.86 17.33 -8.12
N ALA A 67 -21.77 18.02 -8.81
CA ALA A 67 -23.20 17.86 -8.61
C ALA A 67 -23.71 16.49 -9.09
N SER A 68 -23.22 15.98 -10.22
CA SER A 68 -23.62 14.67 -10.76
C SER A 68 -23.03 13.49 -9.98
N GLY A 69 -21.81 13.62 -9.45
CA GLY A 69 -21.17 12.59 -8.61
C GLY A 69 -21.79 12.46 -7.22
N TRP A 70 -22.42 13.53 -6.70
CA TRP A 70 -23.02 13.54 -5.36
C TRP A 70 -24.41 12.89 -5.29
N GLN A 71 -25.15 12.80 -6.42
CA GLN A 71 -26.54 12.32 -6.44
C GLN A 71 -26.70 10.82 -6.63
N GLY A 72 -25.59 10.06 -6.72
CA GLY A 72 -25.62 8.61 -7.02
C GLY A 72 -26.00 8.36 -8.49
N LEU A 73 -25.19 7.59 -9.19
CA LEU A 73 -25.47 7.21 -10.57
C LEU A 73 -26.61 6.19 -10.58
N HIS A 74 -27.74 6.49 -11.22
CA HIS A 74 -28.89 5.60 -11.34
C HIS A 74 -28.98 5.06 -12.77
N GLY A 75 -28.05 4.15 -13.12
CA GLY A 75 -28.04 3.43 -14.38
C GLY A 75 -27.03 3.93 -15.42
N GLU A 76 -27.03 3.26 -16.57
CA GLU A 76 -26.03 3.42 -17.63
C GLU A 76 -26.05 4.82 -18.27
N GLU A 77 -27.22 5.47 -18.34
CA GLU A 77 -27.34 6.80 -18.95
C GLU A 77 -26.68 7.88 -18.08
N ASP A 78 -26.86 7.83 -16.76
CA ASP A 78 -26.25 8.76 -15.84
C ASP A 78 -24.73 8.54 -15.77
N PHE A 79 -24.29 7.27 -15.80
CA PHE A 79 -22.88 6.94 -15.93
C PHE A 79 -22.26 7.53 -17.21
N ARG A 80 -22.92 7.38 -18.36
CA ARG A 80 -22.46 7.95 -19.64
C ARG A 80 -22.35 9.48 -19.61
N LYS A 81 -23.30 10.17 -19.00
CA LYS A 81 -23.26 11.62 -18.82
C LYS A 81 -22.07 12.03 -17.94
N PHE A 82 -21.92 11.36 -16.79
CA PHE A 82 -20.81 11.60 -15.85
C PHE A 82 -19.45 11.38 -16.52
N LEU A 83 -19.27 10.22 -17.18
CA LEU A 83 -18.05 9.89 -17.91
C LEU A 83 -17.76 10.94 -18.99
N GLY A 84 -18.75 11.35 -19.78
CA GLY A 84 -18.59 12.36 -20.82
C GLY A 84 -18.16 13.72 -20.26
N ILE A 85 -18.67 14.13 -19.10
CA ILE A 85 -18.23 15.38 -18.43
C ILE A 85 -16.77 15.23 -17.97
N THR A 86 -16.43 14.12 -17.32
CA THR A 86 -15.08 13.86 -16.81
C THR A 86 -14.05 13.84 -17.93
N LEU A 87 -14.30 13.08 -19.01
CA LEU A 87 -13.36 12.96 -20.13
C LEU A 87 -13.14 14.28 -20.87
N ARG A 88 -14.15 15.15 -20.97
CA ARG A 88 -14.01 16.48 -21.57
C ARG A 88 -12.95 17.33 -20.85
N THR A 89 -12.71 17.12 -19.56
CA THR A 89 -11.65 17.84 -18.83
C THR A 89 -10.25 17.44 -19.28
N TRP A 90 -10.11 16.30 -19.98
CA TRP A 90 -8.85 15.79 -20.49
C TRP A 90 -8.62 16.07 -21.98
N ALA A 91 -9.61 16.66 -22.65
CA ALA A 91 -9.48 17.01 -24.07
C ALA A 91 -8.26 17.93 -24.31
N GLY A 92 -7.48 17.61 -25.36
CA GLY A 92 -6.27 18.34 -25.72
C GLY A 92 -5.01 17.98 -24.90
N ARG A 93 -5.10 17.08 -23.91
CA ARG A 93 -3.93 16.54 -23.20
C ARG A 93 -3.41 15.31 -23.92
N THR A 94 -2.11 15.01 -23.74
CA THR A 94 -1.53 13.76 -24.28
C THR A 94 -1.77 12.58 -23.34
N PRO A 95 -1.82 11.34 -23.89
CA PRO A 95 -1.88 10.13 -23.06
C PRO A 95 -0.76 10.05 -22.01
N GLU A 96 0.46 10.45 -22.37
CA GLU A 96 1.63 10.41 -21.49
C GLU A 96 1.48 11.37 -20.29
N GLU A 97 0.86 12.53 -20.49
CA GLU A 97 0.56 13.46 -19.39
C GLU A 97 -0.42 12.85 -18.40
N LEU A 98 -1.46 12.16 -18.90
CA LEU A 98 -2.45 11.49 -18.05
C LEU A 98 -1.87 10.25 -17.36
N GLU A 99 -1.01 9.49 -18.03
CA GLU A 99 -0.28 8.36 -17.41
C GLU A 99 0.63 8.85 -16.27
N LYS A 100 1.35 9.93 -16.49
CA LYS A 100 2.19 10.53 -15.46
C LYS A 100 1.35 11.02 -14.27
N LEU A 101 0.23 11.68 -14.53
CA LEU A 101 -0.71 12.13 -13.52
C LEU A 101 -1.31 10.93 -12.77
N GLY A 102 -1.79 9.90 -13.47
CA GLY A 102 -2.35 8.69 -12.89
C GLY A 102 -1.36 7.98 -11.96
N ASN A 103 -0.11 7.81 -12.41
CA ASN A 103 0.96 7.24 -11.57
C ASN A 103 1.25 8.09 -10.33
N GLN A 104 1.18 9.43 -10.44
CA GLN A 104 1.36 10.32 -9.31
C GLN A 104 0.20 10.20 -8.31
N LEU A 105 -1.04 10.31 -8.80
CA LEU A 105 -2.24 10.23 -7.95
C LEU A 105 -2.38 8.86 -7.31
N PHE A 106 -2.08 7.80 -8.04
CA PHE A 106 -2.05 6.46 -7.45
C PHE A 106 -1.05 6.39 -6.30
N ARG A 107 0.19 6.78 -6.52
CA ARG A 107 1.21 6.74 -5.48
C ARG A 107 0.87 7.58 -4.26
N ASP A 108 0.31 8.78 -4.46
CA ASP A 108 0.18 9.78 -3.40
C ASP A 108 -1.20 9.76 -2.71
N GLU A 109 -2.27 9.32 -3.39
CA GLU A 109 -3.66 9.40 -2.90
C GLU A 109 -4.41 8.05 -2.98
N ILE A 110 -4.41 7.38 -4.15
CA ILE A 110 -5.26 6.21 -4.41
C ILE A 110 -4.67 4.94 -3.78
N GLY A 111 -3.39 4.66 -4.01
CA GLY A 111 -2.73 3.45 -3.52
C GLY A 111 -2.85 3.26 -1.99
N PRO A 112 -2.70 4.32 -1.17
CA PRO A 112 -2.97 4.23 0.26
C PRO A 112 -4.41 3.81 0.62
N SER A 113 -5.36 3.87 -0.29
CA SER A 113 -6.75 3.45 -0.06
C SER A 113 -7.05 2.01 -0.47
N VAL A 114 -6.06 1.26 -0.95
CA VAL A 114 -6.21 -0.17 -1.24
C VAL A 114 -6.57 -0.90 0.05
N TYR A 115 -7.64 -1.70 -0.02
CA TYR A 115 -8.05 -2.54 1.10
C TYR A 115 -7.03 -3.67 1.32
N PRO A 116 -6.55 -3.89 2.55
CA PRO A 116 -5.64 -5.00 2.88
C PRO A 116 -6.21 -6.36 2.50
N GLU A 117 -7.53 -6.55 2.70
CA GLU A 117 -8.24 -7.78 2.35
C GLU A 117 -8.26 -8.01 0.83
N ALA A 118 -8.52 -6.96 0.04
CA ALA A 118 -8.47 -7.04 -1.41
C ALA A 118 -7.07 -7.37 -1.91
N TRP A 119 -6.04 -6.75 -1.29
CA TRP A 119 -4.65 -7.07 -1.60
C TRP A 119 -4.33 -8.55 -1.34
N ARG A 120 -4.78 -9.10 -0.18
CA ARG A 120 -4.58 -10.51 0.16
C ARG A 120 -5.28 -11.44 -0.83
N LEU A 121 -6.53 -11.15 -1.22
CA LEU A 121 -7.26 -11.91 -2.22
C LEU A 121 -6.56 -11.90 -3.58
N VAL A 122 -6.12 -10.74 -4.05
CA VAL A 122 -5.35 -10.63 -5.30
C VAL A 122 -4.09 -11.49 -5.22
N ARG A 123 -3.35 -11.43 -4.09
CA ARG A 123 -2.15 -12.25 -3.89
C ARG A 123 -2.45 -13.74 -3.90
N ALA A 124 -3.51 -14.19 -3.21
CA ALA A 124 -3.90 -15.59 -3.19
C ALA A 124 -4.18 -16.13 -4.60
N HIS A 125 -4.89 -15.37 -5.41
CA HIS A 125 -5.13 -15.74 -6.81
C HIS A 125 -3.84 -15.79 -7.64
N LEU A 126 -2.96 -14.79 -7.51
CA LEU A 126 -1.67 -14.77 -8.21
C LEU A 126 -0.78 -15.96 -7.83
N GLU A 127 -0.78 -16.38 -6.56
CA GLU A 127 0.00 -17.52 -6.06
C GLU A 127 -0.53 -18.86 -6.56
N LYS A 128 -1.84 -18.97 -6.81
CA LYS A 128 -2.48 -20.10 -7.47
C LYS A 128 -2.23 -20.12 -8.98
N GLY A 129 -1.58 -19.08 -9.55
CA GLY A 129 -1.37 -18.95 -10.99
C GLY A 129 -2.63 -18.59 -11.76
N HIS A 130 -3.66 -18.06 -11.10
CA HIS A 130 -4.91 -17.65 -11.74
C HIS A 130 -4.69 -16.42 -12.62
N THR A 131 -5.49 -16.26 -13.67
CA THR A 131 -5.56 -15.07 -14.51
C THR A 131 -6.30 -13.97 -13.75
N VAL A 132 -5.54 -13.05 -13.13
CA VAL A 132 -6.13 -11.94 -12.35
C VAL A 132 -6.35 -10.73 -13.24
N VAL A 133 -7.54 -10.13 -13.15
CA VAL A 133 -7.98 -9.02 -14.00
C VAL A 133 -8.61 -7.92 -13.15
N LEU A 134 -8.15 -6.67 -13.28
CA LEU A 134 -8.90 -5.52 -12.79
C LEU A 134 -9.91 -5.07 -13.84
N ALA A 135 -11.20 -5.22 -13.56
CA ALA A 135 -12.30 -4.91 -14.46
C ALA A 135 -13.10 -3.71 -13.94
N SER A 136 -12.85 -2.52 -14.48
CA SER A 136 -13.40 -1.27 -13.98
C SER A 136 -14.00 -0.39 -15.08
N SER A 137 -15.04 0.35 -14.72
CA SER A 137 -15.57 1.44 -15.55
C SER A 137 -14.68 2.69 -15.58
N ALA A 138 -13.68 2.78 -14.71
CA ALA A 138 -12.67 3.82 -14.72
C ALA A 138 -11.78 3.73 -15.97
N THR A 139 -11.01 4.77 -16.25
CA THR A 139 -10.13 4.80 -17.40
C THR A 139 -8.80 4.09 -17.12
N ARG A 140 -8.03 3.79 -18.17
CA ARG A 140 -6.71 3.17 -18.06
C ARG A 140 -5.77 3.96 -17.14
N PHE A 141 -5.87 5.29 -17.14
CA PHE A 141 -5.01 6.17 -16.33
C PHE A 141 -5.21 6.03 -14.82
N GLN A 142 -6.35 5.47 -14.42
CA GLN A 142 -6.70 5.17 -13.03
C GLN A 142 -6.38 3.71 -12.68
N VAL A 143 -6.66 2.76 -13.58
CA VAL A 143 -6.60 1.31 -13.32
C VAL A 143 -5.19 0.74 -13.50
N GLU A 144 -4.47 1.10 -14.57
CA GLU A 144 -3.14 0.55 -14.86
C GLU A 144 -2.08 0.80 -13.77
N PRO A 145 -2.02 2.01 -13.13
CA PRO A 145 -1.10 2.20 -12.01
C PRO A 145 -1.38 1.26 -10.82
N ALA A 146 -2.65 0.94 -10.57
CA ALA A 146 -3.06 0.00 -9.53
C ALA A 146 -2.70 -1.43 -9.91
N ALA A 147 -3.02 -1.86 -11.13
CA ALA A 147 -2.66 -3.18 -11.65
C ALA A 147 -1.16 -3.45 -11.52
N LYS A 148 -0.33 -2.50 -11.97
CA LYS A 148 1.12 -2.58 -11.85
C LYS A 148 1.60 -2.69 -10.41
N ALA A 149 1.01 -1.94 -9.48
CA ALA A 149 1.40 -1.96 -8.07
C ALA A 149 0.96 -3.26 -7.36
N LEU A 150 -0.14 -3.87 -7.80
CA LEU A 150 -0.65 -5.13 -7.29
C LEU A 150 0.00 -6.36 -7.94
N GLY A 151 0.72 -6.19 -9.05
CA GLY A 151 1.29 -7.28 -9.83
C GLY A 151 0.26 -8.00 -10.71
N VAL A 152 -0.77 -7.27 -11.14
CA VAL A 152 -1.84 -7.75 -12.03
C VAL A 152 -1.50 -7.35 -13.46
N ASP A 153 -1.47 -8.32 -14.37
CA ASP A 153 -1.05 -8.10 -15.76
C ASP A 153 -2.22 -7.71 -16.69
N HIS A 154 -3.45 -7.97 -16.28
CA HIS A 154 -4.62 -7.78 -17.13
C HIS A 154 -5.58 -6.74 -16.58
N THR A 155 -6.08 -5.87 -17.46
CA THR A 155 -7.03 -4.82 -17.11
C THR A 155 -8.14 -4.70 -18.14
N ILE A 156 -9.37 -4.48 -17.68
CA ILE A 156 -10.53 -4.08 -18.48
C ILE A 156 -10.93 -2.70 -18.00
N TYR A 157 -10.92 -1.70 -18.88
CA TYR A 157 -11.13 -0.29 -18.52
C TYR A 157 -11.89 0.47 -19.62
N THR A 158 -12.32 1.68 -19.30
CA THR A 158 -12.85 2.60 -20.31
C THR A 158 -11.70 3.19 -21.12
N ALA A 159 -11.63 2.85 -22.41
CA ALA A 159 -10.70 3.46 -23.34
C ALA A 159 -11.12 4.91 -23.67
N VAL A 160 -10.13 5.76 -23.93
CA VAL A 160 -10.34 7.18 -24.28
C VAL A 160 -9.79 7.40 -25.69
N GLU A 161 -10.60 8.04 -26.52
CA GLU A 161 -10.26 8.30 -27.91
C GLU A 161 -9.08 9.27 -28.04
N VAL A 162 -8.12 8.90 -28.91
CA VAL A 162 -6.97 9.75 -29.25
C VAL A 162 -7.20 10.31 -30.66
N GLY A 163 -7.09 11.62 -30.79
CA GLY A 163 -7.23 12.30 -32.08
C GLY A 163 -6.01 12.11 -32.98
N GLU A 164 -6.12 12.55 -34.24
CA GLU A 164 -5.04 12.49 -35.23
C GLU A 164 -3.82 13.32 -34.83
N ASP A 165 -4.00 14.32 -33.97
CA ASP A 165 -2.95 15.17 -33.41
C ASP A 165 -2.21 14.52 -32.22
N GLY A 166 -2.59 13.29 -31.82
CA GLY A 166 -2.02 12.57 -30.69
C GLY A 166 -2.56 13.00 -29.32
N THR A 167 -3.53 13.90 -29.28
CA THR A 167 -4.18 14.33 -28.02
C THR A 167 -5.49 13.61 -27.80
N LEU A 168 -5.94 13.57 -26.52
CA LEU A 168 -7.23 13.00 -26.14
C LEU A 168 -8.37 13.87 -26.65
N THR A 169 -9.38 13.27 -27.26
CA THR A 169 -10.56 14.01 -27.76
C THR A 169 -11.56 14.34 -26.65
N GLY A 170 -11.42 13.74 -25.47
CA GLY A 170 -12.39 13.87 -24.36
C GLY A 170 -13.64 13.01 -24.56
N ARG A 171 -13.59 11.99 -25.42
CA ARG A 171 -14.65 11.01 -25.65
C ARG A 171 -14.18 9.60 -25.31
N PRO A 172 -15.10 8.70 -24.90
CA PRO A 172 -14.74 7.29 -24.77
C PRO A 172 -14.51 6.68 -26.16
N ASP A 173 -13.58 5.72 -26.22
CA ASP A 173 -13.34 4.87 -27.38
C ASP A 173 -14.03 3.53 -27.16
N GLY A 174 -15.09 3.29 -27.92
CA GLY A 174 -15.90 2.09 -27.79
C GLY A 174 -16.84 2.06 -26.56
N ARG A 175 -17.20 0.86 -26.14
CA ARG A 175 -18.15 0.63 -25.04
C ARG A 175 -17.41 0.61 -23.69
N SER A 176 -17.89 1.41 -22.75
CA SER A 176 -17.36 1.39 -21.39
C SER A 176 -17.81 0.14 -20.64
N PRO A 177 -16.94 -0.48 -19.81
CA PRO A 177 -17.25 -1.65 -18.99
C PRO A 177 -18.07 -1.25 -17.74
N TYR A 178 -19.36 -0.97 -17.95
CA TYR A 178 -20.33 -0.63 -16.90
C TYR A 178 -21.56 -1.53 -17.04
N GLY A 179 -22.05 -2.10 -15.94
CA GLY A 179 -23.21 -2.96 -15.92
C GLY A 179 -23.11 -4.16 -16.88
N GLU A 180 -24.06 -4.30 -17.79
CA GLU A 180 -24.02 -5.31 -18.86
C GLU A 180 -22.78 -5.21 -19.76
N GLY A 181 -22.24 -3.99 -19.94
CA GLY A 181 -21.00 -3.77 -20.65
C GLY A 181 -19.79 -4.43 -20.00
N LYS A 182 -19.72 -4.42 -18.66
CA LYS A 182 -18.65 -5.08 -17.89
C LYS A 182 -18.79 -6.61 -18.02
N ALA A 183 -20.00 -7.13 -17.89
CA ALA A 183 -20.27 -8.55 -18.08
C ALA A 183 -19.87 -9.04 -19.49
N ALA A 184 -20.17 -8.26 -20.53
CA ALA A 184 -19.78 -8.58 -21.90
C ALA A 184 -18.25 -8.58 -22.07
N ALA A 185 -17.57 -7.54 -21.58
CA ALA A 185 -16.12 -7.40 -21.66
C ALA A 185 -15.38 -8.54 -20.93
N VAL A 186 -15.89 -8.99 -19.77
CA VAL A 186 -15.34 -10.15 -19.06
C VAL A 186 -15.50 -11.44 -19.87
N LYS A 187 -16.65 -11.68 -20.50
CA LYS A 187 -16.85 -12.84 -21.37
C LYS A 187 -15.95 -12.82 -22.60
N GLU A 188 -15.77 -11.66 -23.23
CA GLU A 188 -14.87 -11.48 -24.37
C GLU A 188 -13.42 -11.73 -23.94
N PHE A 189 -13.00 -11.19 -22.79
CA PHE A 189 -11.68 -11.44 -22.22
C PHE A 189 -11.45 -12.93 -21.94
N ALA A 190 -12.41 -13.58 -21.28
CA ALA A 190 -12.33 -15.01 -20.93
C ALA A 190 -12.17 -15.89 -22.18
N ALA A 191 -12.94 -15.61 -23.22
CA ALA A 191 -12.85 -16.33 -24.50
C ALA A 191 -11.50 -16.10 -25.21
N ALA A 192 -10.92 -14.89 -25.11
CA ALA A 192 -9.65 -14.55 -25.75
C ALA A 192 -8.43 -15.13 -25.02
N HIS A 193 -8.56 -15.49 -23.72
CA HIS A 193 -7.47 -15.96 -22.87
C HIS A 193 -7.66 -17.38 -22.34
N ASP A 194 -8.60 -18.15 -22.91
CA ASP A 194 -8.92 -19.52 -22.51
C ASP A 194 -9.26 -19.64 -21.00
N VAL A 195 -9.97 -18.65 -20.44
CA VAL A 195 -10.41 -18.62 -19.04
C VAL A 195 -11.77 -19.29 -18.92
N ASP A 196 -11.88 -20.25 -18.01
CA ASP A 196 -13.11 -20.98 -17.68
C ASP A 196 -13.91 -20.22 -16.61
N LEU A 197 -14.99 -19.57 -17.04
CA LEU A 197 -15.86 -18.80 -16.13
C LEU A 197 -16.59 -19.68 -15.10
N ASP A 198 -16.79 -20.96 -15.38
CA ASP A 198 -17.44 -21.91 -14.48
C ASP A 198 -16.51 -22.35 -13.32
N GLN A 199 -15.22 -21.94 -13.35
CA GLN A 199 -14.28 -22.13 -12.27
C GLN A 199 -13.76 -20.79 -11.72
N SER A 200 -14.23 -19.67 -12.25
CA SER A 200 -13.69 -18.34 -12.01
C SER A 200 -14.41 -17.58 -10.90
N PHE A 201 -13.72 -16.53 -10.42
CA PHE A 201 -14.13 -15.66 -9.32
C PHE A 201 -14.39 -14.24 -9.81
N ALA A 202 -15.34 -13.55 -9.16
CA ALA A 202 -15.57 -12.14 -9.39
C ALA A 202 -15.93 -11.41 -8.08
N TYR A 203 -15.40 -10.21 -7.92
CA TYR A 203 -15.53 -9.38 -6.72
C TYR A 203 -16.01 -7.97 -7.11
N SER A 204 -17.07 -7.48 -6.49
CA SER A 204 -17.60 -6.13 -6.73
C SER A 204 -18.43 -5.61 -5.57
N ASN A 205 -18.63 -4.26 -5.55
CA ASN A 205 -19.42 -3.53 -4.56
C ASN A 205 -20.71 -2.90 -5.15
N GLY A 206 -20.78 -2.72 -6.47
CA GLY A 206 -21.84 -1.96 -7.14
C GLY A 206 -23.08 -2.79 -7.48
N GLY A 207 -24.28 -2.21 -7.30
CA GLY A 207 -25.53 -2.85 -7.72
C GLY A 207 -25.65 -3.02 -9.24
N GLU A 208 -24.99 -2.18 -10.00
CA GLU A 208 -24.86 -2.26 -11.46
C GLU A 208 -24.06 -3.47 -11.93
N ASP A 209 -23.21 -4.03 -11.07
CA ASP A 209 -22.33 -5.16 -11.37
C ASP A 209 -22.96 -6.54 -11.11
N VAL A 210 -24.27 -6.58 -10.80
CA VAL A 210 -25.01 -7.86 -10.71
C VAL A 210 -24.86 -8.71 -11.97
N PRO A 211 -24.96 -8.17 -13.22
CA PRO A 211 -24.70 -8.95 -14.43
C PRO A 211 -23.26 -9.45 -14.53
N PHE A 212 -22.27 -8.64 -14.10
CA PHE A 212 -20.86 -9.01 -14.08
C PHE A 212 -20.59 -10.17 -13.11
N LEU A 213 -21.04 -10.04 -11.85
CA LEU A 213 -20.90 -11.11 -10.86
C LEU A 213 -21.59 -12.40 -11.29
N GLY A 214 -22.70 -12.31 -12.01
CA GLY A 214 -23.40 -13.46 -12.57
C GLY A 214 -22.71 -14.15 -13.76
N THR A 215 -21.55 -13.69 -14.21
CA THR A 215 -20.79 -14.35 -15.29
C THR A 215 -19.93 -15.51 -14.82
N VAL A 216 -19.65 -15.61 -13.52
CA VAL A 216 -18.72 -16.59 -12.94
C VAL A 216 -19.41 -17.51 -11.94
N ALA A 217 -18.77 -18.66 -11.64
CA ALA A 217 -19.31 -19.59 -10.66
C ALA A 217 -19.10 -19.14 -9.22
N HIS A 218 -18.05 -18.35 -8.93
CA HIS A 218 -17.71 -17.91 -7.58
C HIS A 218 -17.78 -16.39 -7.44
N PRO A 219 -18.98 -15.77 -7.50
CA PRO A 219 -19.15 -14.34 -7.25
C PRO A 219 -19.10 -14.02 -5.76
N ALA A 220 -18.53 -12.86 -5.38
CA ALA A 220 -18.58 -12.33 -4.03
C ALA A 220 -18.89 -10.82 -4.04
N ALA A 221 -19.85 -10.41 -3.24
CA ALA A 221 -20.21 -9.01 -3.04
C ALA A 221 -19.35 -8.44 -1.89
N VAL A 222 -18.43 -7.53 -2.23
CA VAL A 222 -17.48 -6.91 -1.31
C VAL A 222 -17.87 -5.46 -1.08
N ASN A 223 -17.99 -5.02 0.18
CA ASN A 223 -18.49 -3.68 0.53
C ASN A 223 -19.78 -3.31 -0.21
N PRO A 224 -20.76 -4.22 -0.31
CA PRO A 224 -21.86 -4.09 -1.25
C PRO A 224 -22.76 -2.90 -0.95
N SER A 225 -23.13 -2.18 -1.99
CA SER A 225 -24.23 -1.23 -1.96
C SER A 225 -25.53 -1.93 -1.55
N ALA A 226 -26.52 -1.18 -1.07
CA ALA A 226 -27.80 -1.75 -0.65
C ALA A 226 -28.47 -2.58 -1.78
N GLY A 227 -28.28 -2.17 -3.04
CA GLY A 227 -28.79 -2.90 -4.22
C GLY A 227 -28.10 -4.24 -4.42
N LEU A 228 -26.76 -4.26 -4.37
CA LEU A 228 -25.98 -5.48 -4.50
C LEU A 228 -26.19 -6.43 -3.32
N ARG A 229 -26.25 -5.91 -2.08
CA ARG A 229 -26.51 -6.71 -0.87
C ARG A 229 -27.84 -7.49 -1.00
N ARG A 230 -28.89 -6.83 -1.49
CA ARG A 230 -30.18 -7.48 -1.76
C ARG A 230 -30.06 -8.55 -2.83
N ALA A 231 -29.42 -8.22 -3.96
CA ALA A 231 -29.24 -9.16 -5.07
C ALA A 231 -28.37 -10.38 -4.66
N ALA A 232 -27.36 -10.17 -3.82
CA ALA A 232 -26.52 -11.23 -3.28
C ALA A 232 -27.33 -12.16 -2.37
N ALA A 233 -28.15 -11.62 -1.46
CA ALA A 233 -29.04 -12.41 -0.60
C ALA A 233 -30.05 -13.23 -1.39
N GLU A 234 -30.65 -12.67 -2.46
CA GLU A 234 -31.60 -13.38 -3.33
C GLU A 234 -30.93 -14.53 -4.10
N ARG A 235 -29.65 -14.41 -4.44
CA ARG A 235 -28.90 -15.39 -5.24
C ARG A 235 -28.01 -16.32 -4.41
N GLY A 236 -27.96 -16.13 -3.08
CA GLY A 236 -27.08 -16.89 -2.20
C GLY A 236 -25.58 -16.59 -2.40
N TRP A 237 -25.25 -15.40 -2.89
CA TRP A 237 -23.85 -14.99 -3.06
C TRP A 237 -23.24 -14.54 -1.74
N PRO A 238 -21.96 -14.88 -1.48
CA PRO A 238 -21.24 -14.34 -0.33
C PRO A 238 -21.24 -12.81 -0.34
N ALA A 239 -21.50 -12.22 0.82
CA ALA A 239 -21.46 -10.77 0.98
C ALA A 239 -20.72 -10.42 2.27
N LEU A 240 -19.71 -9.55 2.18
CA LEU A 240 -18.90 -9.10 3.32
C LEU A 240 -18.47 -7.66 3.17
N ASP A 241 -18.20 -7.03 4.31
CA ASP A 241 -17.61 -5.70 4.35
C ASP A 241 -16.14 -5.82 4.76
N PHE A 242 -15.23 -5.24 3.97
CA PHE A 242 -13.85 -5.06 4.35
C PHE A 242 -13.73 -4.00 5.45
N GLY A 243 -12.71 -4.08 6.28
CA GLY A 243 -12.47 -3.10 7.33
C GLY A 243 -12.25 -1.70 6.74
N GLY A 244 -13.26 -0.84 6.84
CA GLY A 244 -13.13 0.57 6.47
C GLY A 244 -12.19 1.31 7.42
N ARG A 245 -11.53 2.36 6.94
CA ARG A 245 -10.76 3.23 7.83
C ARG A 245 -11.70 3.94 8.80
N PRO A 246 -11.42 3.90 10.11
CA PRO A 246 -12.24 4.60 11.08
C PRO A 246 -12.17 6.12 10.87
N TRP A 247 -13.26 6.81 11.19
CA TRP A 247 -13.28 8.27 11.22
C TRP A 247 -12.34 8.78 12.32
N THR A 248 -11.56 9.82 12.01
CA THR A 248 -10.67 10.45 12.99
C THR A 248 -11.49 11.10 14.12
N THR A 249 -11.23 10.70 15.34
CA THR A 249 -11.87 11.24 16.54
C THR A 249 -11.01 12.33 17.19
N PRO A 250 -11.61 13.26 17.99
CA PRO A 250 -10.81 14.23 18.77
C PRO A 250 -9.82 13.56 19.73
N LEU A 251 -10.14 12.39 20.25
CA LEU A 251 -9.25 11.60 21.11
C LEU A 251 -8.02 11.13 20.36
N GLU A 252 -8.15 10.70 19.11
CA GLU A 252 -7.01 10.28 18.28
C GLU A 252 -6.09 11.45 17.93
N ILE A 253 -6.65 12.64 17.72
CA ILE A 253 -5.86 13.87 17.54
C ILE A 253 -5.05 14.14 18.81
N ALA A 254 -5.67 14.08 19.99
CA ALA A 254 -5.01 14.29 21.27
C ALA A 254 -3.92 13.22 21.53
N ARG A 255 -4.23 11.94 21.26
CA ARG A 255 -3.27 10.82 21.35
C ARG A 255 -2.07 11.00 20.41
N THR A 256 -2.32 11.43 19.17
CA THR A 256 -1.25 11.70 18.21
C THR A 256 -0.33 12.83 18.71
N ALA A 257 -0.88 13.91 19.24
CA ALA A 257 -0.08 14.98 19.83
C ALA A 257 0.73 14.48 21.05
N ALA A 258 0.11 13.68 21.92
CA ALA A 258 0.77 13.06 23.06
C ALA A 258 1.88 12.07 22.64
N THR A 259 1.73 11.41 21.50
CA THR A 259 2.73 10.51 20.90
C THR A 259 4.02 11.28 20.59
N PHE A 260 3.92 12.40 19.90
CA PHE A 260 5.09 13.25 19.61
C PHE A 260 5.71 13.84 20.88
N ALA A 261 4.89 14.27 21.83
CA ALA A 261 5.37 14.75 23.13
C ALA A 261 6.09 13.65 23.92
N GLY A 262 5.56 12.43 23.93
CA GLY A 262 6.17 11.25 24.55
C GLY A 262 7.50 10.87 23.91
N MET A 263 7.56 10.89 22.59
CA MET A 263 8.80 10.66 21.85
C MET A 263 9.88 11.67 22.23
N MET A 264 9.56 12.94 22.19
CA MET A 264 10.53 14.00 22.50
C MET A 264 10.91 14.00 23.99
N GLY A 265 9.95 13.79 24.88
CA GLY A 265 10.16 13.73 26.32
C GLY A 265 11.03 12.53 26.73
N GLY A 266 10.73 11.34 26.18
CA GLY A 266 11.53 10.14 26.43
C GLY A 266 12.96 10.29 25.93
N PHE A 267 13.12 10.86 24.72
CA PHE A 267 14.43 11.12 24.15
C PHE A 267 15.23 12.13 24.97
N ALA A 268 14.62 13.25 25.37
CA ALA A 268 15.27 14.27 26.22
C ALA A 268 15.69 13.71 27.61
N THR A 269 14.81 12.89 28.20
CA THR A 269 15.10 12.23 29.49
C THR A 269 16.28 11.28 29.37
N GLY A 270 16.29 10.41 28.38
CA GLY A 270 17.38 9.47 28.13
C GLY A 270 18.72 10.20 27.91
N LEU A 271 18.71 11.23 27.05
CA LEU A 271 19.90 12.05 26.79
C LEU A 271 20.41 12.75 28.05
N GLY A 272 19.52 13.36 28.85
CA GLY A 272 19.86 14.00 30.11
C GLY A 272 20.50 13.03 31.10
N LEU A 273 19.92 11.85 31.29
CA LEU A 273 20.50 10.80 32.15
C LEU A 273 21.84 10.29 31.62
N GLY A 274 22.00 10.16 30.32
CA GLY A 274 23.25 9.76 29.69
C GLY A 274 24.37 10.80 29.91
N LEU A 275 24.03 12.07 29.81
CA LEU A 275 25.00 13.16 30.11
C LEU A 275 25.41 13.16 31.58
N LEU A 276 24.48 12.97 32.52
CA LEU A 276 24.77 12.82 33.94
C LEU A 276 25.61 11.58 34.24
N GLY A 277 25.41 10.50 33.53
CA GLY A 277 26.17 9.24 33.64
C GLY A 277 27.46 9.22 32.83
N GLY A 278 27.86 10.32 32.18
CA GLY A 278 29.11 10.42 31.39
C GLY A 278 29.15 9.62 30.10
N SER A 279 27.98 9.08 29.60
CA SER A 279 27.92 8.31 28.39
C SER A 279 26.79 8.79 27.46
N ARG A 280 27.17 9.62 26.48
CA ARG A 280 26.21 10.08 25.44
C ARG A 280 25.53 8.93 24.73
N ARG A 281 26.27 7.86 24.38
CA ARG A 281 25.71 6.70 23.66
C ARG A 281 24.69 5.95 24.51
N ALA A 282 24.96 5.71 25.79
CA ALA A 282 24.00 5.09 26.69
C ALA A 282 22.72 5.96 26.82
N GLY A 283 22.89 7.28 26.90
CA GLY A 283 21.77 8.23 26.91
C GLY A 283 20.94 8.21 25.64
N LEU A 284 21.56 8.14 24.47
CA LEU A 284 20.87 8.03 23.19
C LEU A 284 20.06 6.71 23.10
N ASN A 285 20.66 5.58 23.46
CA ASN A 285 19.99 4.30 23.47
C ASN A 285 18.79 4.29 24.43
N LEU A 286 18.97 4.80 25.64
CA LEU A 286 17.88 4.96 26.61
C LEU A 286 16.78 5.88 26.09
N GLY A 287 17.17 6.98 25.44
CA GLY A 287 16.24 7.95 24.85
C GLY A 287 15.41 7.36 23.71
N ILE A 288 16.02 6.55 22.84
CA ILE A 288 15.31 5.84 21.76
C ILE A 288 14.29 4.87 22.36
N GLY A 289 14.70 4.05 23.34
CA GLY A 289 13.82 3.09 23.98
C GLY A 289 12.65 3.75 24.72
N LEU A 290 12.93 4.74 25.59
CA LEU A 290 11.89 5.49 26.31
C LEU A 290 10.97 6.27 25.36
N GLY A 291 11.54 6.94 24.36
CA GLY A 291 10.77 7.68 23.38
C GLY A 291 9.86 6.77 22.54
N GLY A 292 10.37 5.61 22.14
CA GLY A 292 9.60 4.58 21.46
C GLY A 292 8.44 4.04 22.31
N ASP A 293 8.72 3.62 23.55
CA ASP A 293 7.71 3.09 24.48
C ASP A 293 6.62 4.12 24.79
N LEU A 294 7.00 5.35 25.13
CA LEU A 294 6.06 6.42 25.44
C LEU A 294 5.21 6.80 24.22
N SER A 295 5.80 6.78 23.03
CA SER A 295 5.08 7.06 21.78
C SER A 295 4.03 5.98 21.48
N LEU A 296 4.42 4.71 21.54
CA LEU A 296 3.51 3.59 21.29
C LEU A 296 2.38 3.55 22.33
N MET A 297 2.70 3.75 23.61
CA MET A 297 1.71 3.83 24.67
C MET A 297 0.72 4.99 24.47
N ALA A 298 1.21 6.19 24.16
CA ALA A 298 0.37 7.37 23.97
C ALA A 298 -0.53 7.25 22.73
N SER A 299 -0.04 6.66 21.64
CA SER A 299 -0.82 6.41 20.43
C SER A 299 -1.87 5.32 20.62
N GLY A 300 -1.74 4.45 21.62
CA GLY A 300 -2.54 3.24 21.76
C GLY A 300 -2.14 2.14 20.77
N VAL A 301 -0.89 2.18 20.28
CA VAL A 301 -0.33 1.17 19.38
C VAL A 301 0.43 0.14 20.19
N ALA A 302 0.03 -1.13 20.05
CA ALA A 302 0.78 -2.28 20.57
C ALA A 302 1.57 -2.94 19.44
N LEU A 303 2.64 -3.65 19.78
CA LEU A 303 3.42 -4.45 18.83
C LEU A 303 3.17 -5.93 19.08
N ASP A 304 2.83 -6.66 18.01
CA ASP A 304 2.83 -8.12 17.96
C ASP A 304 4.05 -8.55 17.12
N VAL A 305 5.04 -9.19 17.76
CA VAL A 305 6.36 -9.40 17.16
C VAL A 305 6.69 -10.88 17.08
N HIS A 306 6.76 -11.40 15.86
CA HIS A 306 7.27 -12.74 15.56
C HIS A 306 8.77 -12.69 15.28
N GLY A 307 9.53 -13.63 15.85
CA GLY A 307 10.97 -13.76 15.60
C GLY A 307 11.86 -12.69 16.24
N ALA A 308 11.42 -12.01 17.30
CA ALA A 308 12.16 -10.92 17.97
C ALA A 308 13.61 -11.29 18.37
N ARG A 309 13.91 -12.58 18.62
CA ARG A 309 15.26 -13.07 18.94
C ARG A 309 16.30 -12.69 17.89
N HIS A 310 15.94 -12.66 16.61
CA HIS A 310 16.86 -12.36 15.52
C HIS A 310 17.43 -10.94 15.56
N ILE A 311 16.76 -10.01 16.28
CA ILE A 311 17.29 -8.67 16.53
C ILE A 311 18.59 -8.72 17.33
N TRP A 312 18.61 -9.57 18.37
CA TRP A 312 19.70 -9.62 19.33
C TRP A 312 20.84 -10.56 18.92
N GLU A 313 20.50 -11.60 18.18
CA GLU A 313 21.46 -12.62 17.72
C GLU A 313 22.42 -12.10 16.63
N ALA A 314 22.02 -11.05 15.89
CA ALA A 314 22.69 -10.62 14.68
C ALA A 314 23.36 -9.23 14.76
N GLN A 315 23.42 -8.60 15.93
CA GLN A 315 24.03 -7.27 16.04
C GLN A 315 25.57 -7.31 16.06
N PRO A 316 26.26 -6.38 15.35
CA PRO A 316 25.71 -5.34 14.49
C PRO A 316 25.18 -5.88 13.17
N ALA A 317 24.09 -5.30 12.64
CA ALA A 317 23.45 -5.72 11.42
C ALA A 317 22.91 -4.54 10.61
N VAL A 318 22.60 -4.79 9.35
CA VAL A 318 21.76 -3.91 8.56
C VAL A 318 20.32 -4.38 8.68
N PHE A 319 19.50 -3.67 9.45
CA PHE A 319 18.08 -3.90 9.56
C PHE A 319 17.37 -3.29 8.35
N LEU A 320 16.74 -4.12 7.53
CA LEU A 320 15.91 -3.69 6.41
C LEU A 320 14.45 -3.72 6.81
N PHE A 321 13.68 -2.67 6.49
CA PHE A 321 12.23 -2.67 6.72
C PHE A 321 11.47 -2.18 5.49
N ASN A 322 10.30 -2.77 5.22
CA ASN A 322 9.39 -2.25 4.21
C ASN A 322 8.72 -0.98 4.75
N HIS A 323 8.74 0.08 3.96
CA HIS A 323 8.33 1.40 4.42
C HIS A 323 6.93 1.76 3.92
N GLN A 324 5.95 1.75 4.82
CA GLN A 324 4.56 2.05 4.52
C GLN A 324 4.11 3.40 5.11
N SER A 325 4.62 3.76 6.30
CA SER A 325 4.09 4.84 7.11
C SER A 325 5.19 5.64 7.82
N GLN A 326 4.84 6.82 8.33
CA GLN A 326 5.70 7.50 9.32
C GLN A 326 5.68 6.78 10.68
N LEU A 327 4.64 5.99 10.95
CA LEU A 327 4.53 5.14 12.13
C LEU A 327 5.69 4.14 12.23
N ASP A 328 6.27 3.72 11.09
CA ASP A 328 7.42 2.80 11.05
C ASP A 328 8.59 3.28 11.91
N VAL A 329 8.81 4.59 11.98
CA VAL A 329 9.90 5.18 12.81
C VAL A 329 9.66 4.95 14.30
N LEU A 330 8.40 5.07 14.76
CA LEU A 330 8.02 4.82 16.15
C LEU A 330 8.12 3.32 16.48
N VAL A 331 7.67 2.48 15.55
CA VAL A 331 7.78 1.02 15.66
C VAL A 331 9.24 0.59 15.78
N LEU A 332 10.14 1.13 14.94
CA LEU A 332 11.57 0.85 15.01
C LEU A 332 12.17 1.29 16.35
N GLY A 333 11.76 2.45 16.89
CA GLY A 333 12.22 2.93 18.21
C GLY A 333 11.84 1.96 19.34
N GLY A 334 10.58 1.51 19.37
CA GLY A 334 10.09 0.57 20.38
C GLY A 334 10.62 -0.87 20.19
N LEU A 335 10.84 -1.29 18.94
CA LEU A 335 11.30 -2.64 18.59
C LEU A 335 12.80 -2.81 18.88
N LEU A 336 13.65 -1.93 18.37
CA LEU A 336 15.11 -2.04 18.44
C LEU A 336 15.70 -1.44 19.73
N ARG A 337 15.01 -0.49 20.36
CA ARG A 337 15.32 0.10 21.67
C ARG A 337 16.68 0.79 21.77
N GLY A 338 17.40 0.96 20.70
CA GLY A 338 18.70 1.61 20.63
C GLY A 338 19.76 0.83 19.86
N ASN A 339 21.00 1.31 19.93
CA ASN A 339 22.16 0.76 19.23
C ASN A 339 22.02 0.69 17.71
N PHE A 340 21.29 1.66 17.11
CA PHE A 340 21.20 1.80 15.68
C PHE A 340 21.28 3.26 15.23
N ALA A 341 21.69 3.47 13.99
CA ALA A 341 21.61 4.75 13.28
C ALA A 341 20.73 4.60 12.03
N PRO A 342 19.79 5.52 11.79
CA PRO A 342 18.94 5.46 10.61
C PRO A 342 19.63 6.00 9.36
N VAL A 343 19.15 5.58 8.19
CA VAL A 343 19.45 6.19 6.89
C VAL A 343 18.23 6.94 6.42
N ALA A 344 18.36 8.23 6.11
CA ALA A 344 17.25 9.08 5.72
C ALA A 344 17.58 9.95 4.50
N LYS A 345 16.56 10.55 3.90
CA LYS A 345 16.73 11.51 2.79
C LYS A 345 17.30 12.83 3.30
N LYS A 346 18.14 13.49 2.48
CA LYS A 346 18.86 14.74 2.81
C LYS A 346 17.95 15.86 3.28
N GLU A 347 16.74 15.98 2.70
CA GLU A 347 15.79 17.03 3.04
C GLU A 347 15.32 16.94 4.49
N LEU A 348 15.29 15.76 5.09
CA LEU A 348 14.93 15.58 6.51
C LEU A 348 15.96 16.18 7.48
N ALA A 349 17.19 16.43 7.04
CA ALA A 349 18.16 17.10 7.87
C ALA A 349 17.73 18.52 8.29
N ASN A 350 16.92 19.18 7.45
CA ASN A 350 16.43 20.54 7.67
C ASN A 350 14.97 20.58 8.14
N ASP A 351 14.37 19.43 8.43
CA ASP A 351 13.02 19.36 8.98
C ASP A 351 12.99 19.99 10.38
N PRO A 352 12.11 20.97 10.65
CA PRO A 352 12.10 21.71 11.91
C PRO A 352 11.74 20.84 13.12
N LEU A 353 10.98 19.77 12.92
CA LEU A 353 10.54 18.86 13.99
C LEU A 353 11.53 17.70 14.18
N PHE A 354 11.97 17.07 13.11
CA PHE A 354 12.77 15.84 13.15
C PHE A 354 14.25 16.03 12.85
N GLY A 355 14.65 17.11 12.17
CA GLY A 355 16.04 17.28 11.71
C GLY A 355 17.06 17.33 12.86
N GLY A 356 16.70 17.95 13.98
CA GLY A 356 17.56 17.97 15.20
C GLY A 356 17.72 16.57 15.79
N LEU A 357 16.63 15.84 15.95
CA LEU A 357 16.61 14.46 16.45
C LEU A 357 17.41 13.52 15.53
N MET A 358 17.19 13.60 14.22
CA MET A 358 17.90 12.78 13.22
C MET A 358 19.42 13.01 13.26
N ARG A 359 19.86 14.26 13.44
CA ARG A 359 21.30 14.56 13.61
C ARG A 359 21.85 13.99 14.91
N LEU A 360 21.09 14.05 16.00
CA LEU A 360 21.49 13.45 17.28
C LEU A 360 21.59 11.92 17.21
N LEU A 361 20.73 11.27 16.42
CA LEU A 361 20.76 9.84 16.11
C LEU A 361 21.86 9.48 15.11
N GLU A 362 22.68 10.46 14.72
CA GLU A 362 23.78 10.25 13.78
C GLU A 362 23.32 9.68 12.43
N THR A 363 22.15 10.09 11.98
CA THR A 363 21.53 9.67 10.72
C THR A 363 22.45 9.88 9.53
N ALA A 364 22.61 8.87 8.69
CA ALA A 364 23.25 9.03 7.39
C ALA A 364 22.23 9.64 6.40
N PHE A 365 22.48 10.89 5.99
CA PHE A 365 21.61 11.59 5.06
C PHE A 365 22.06 11.37 3.62
N ILE A 366 21.16 10.85 2.79
CA ILE A 366 21.45 10.47 1.39
C ILE A 366 20.72 11.41 0.45
N ASP A 367 21.45 11.96 -0.53
CA ASP A 367 20.87 12.55 -1.74
C ASP A 367 20.52 11.43 -2.72
N ARG A 368 19.22 11.21 -2.94
CA ARG A 368 18.74 10.11 -3.78
C ARG A 368 18.78 10.42 -5.27
N ALA A 369 19.03 11.67 -5.64
CA ALA A 369 19.13 12.11 -7.04
C ALA A 369 20.55 11.86 -7.61
N ASP A 370 21.58 11.75 -6.76
CA ASP A 370 22.97 11.56 -7.16
C ASP A 370 23.53 10.25 -6.57
N ASN A 371 23.70 9.25 -7.44
CA ASN A 371 24.22 7.94 -7.05
C ASN A 371 25.67 7.97 -6.54
N ALA A 372 26.51 8.88 -7.00
CA ALA A 372 27.90 9.00 -6.57
C ALA A 372 27.98 9.63 -5.16
N GLN A 373 27.22 10.72 -4.94
CA GLN A 373 27.09 11.33 -3.63
C GLN A 373 26.40 10.39 -2.63
N ALA A 374 25.39 9.61 -3.08
CA ALA A 374 24.73 8.64 -2.23
C ALA A 374 25.68 7.56 -1.69
N ARG A 375 26.60 7.06 -2.53
CA ARG A 375 27.64 6.09 -2.10
C ARG A 375 28.58 6.70 -1.05
N LYS A 376 29.10 7.91 -1.31
CA LYS A 376 29.97 8.61 -0.37
C LYS A 376 29.30 8.94 0.95
N ALA A 377 27.99 9.25 0.92
CA ALA A 377 27.19 9.49 2.11
C ALA A 377 26.94 8.22 2.96
N LEU A 378 27.16 7.02 2.41
CA LEU A 378 27.06 5.75 3.14
C LEU A 378 28.37 5.32 3.79
N GLU A 379 29.54 5.88 3.43
CA GLU A 379 30.83 5.54 4.07
C GLU A 379 30.81 5.67 5.60
N PRO A 380 30.27 6.75 6.21
CA PRO A 380 30.15 6.84 7.66
C PRO A 380 29.26 5.74 8.27
N ALA A 381 28.28 5.23 7.54
CA ALA A 381 27.43 4.14 8.01
C ALA A 381 28.16 2.79 8.02
N VAL A 382 29.07 2.55 7.05
CA VAL A 382 29.96 1.38 7.07
C VAL A 382 30.85 1.39 8.30
N GLU A 383 31.43 2.54 8.64
CA GLU A 383 32.30 2.68 9.80
C GLU A 383 31.57 2.41 11.10
N ARG A 384 30.35 2.93 11.24
CA ARG A 384 29.49 2.66 12.41
C ARG A 384 29.14 1.19 12.58
N LEU A 385 28.87 0.49 11.48
CA LEU A 385 28.66 -0.97 11.54
C LEU A 385 29.90 -1.67 12.09
N ARG A 386 31.09 -1.29 11.63
CA ARG A 386 32.37 -1.83 12.14
C ARG A 386 32.61 -1.50 13.61
N GLU A 387 32.14 -0.37 14.08
CA GLU A 387 32.19 0.06 15.49
C GLU A 387 31.07 -0.59 16.35
N GLY A 388 30.25 -1.46 15.79
CA GLY A 388 29.22 -2.22 16.50
C GLY A 388 27.86 -1.50 16.59
N THR A 389 27.62 -0.42 15.81
CA THR A 389 26.30 0.21 15.69
C THR A 389 25.57 -0.32 14.46
N SER A 390 24.39 -0.86 14.65
CA SER A 390 23.53 -1.33 13.55
C SER A 390 23.00 -0.17 12.71
N ILE A 391 22.66 -0.44 11.47
CA ILE A 391 22.03 0.54 10.56
C ILE A 391 20.62 0.10 10.24
N VAL A 392 19.69 1.07 10.26
CA VAL A 392 18.28 0.83 9.85
C VAL A 392 18.00 1.58 8.56
N ILE A 393 17.52 0.87 7.55
CA ILE A 393 17.28 1.44 6.23
C ILE A 393 16.07 0.81 5.54
N ALA A 394 15.23 1.66 4.90
CA ALA A 394 14.20 1.22 3.98
C ALA A 394 14.81 1.06 2.57
N PRO A 395 14.96 -0.17 2.05
CA PRO A 395 15.63 -0.41 0.76
C PRO A 395 14.83 0.15 -0.42
N GLU A 396 13.55 0.37 -0.28
CA GLU A 396 12.67 0.99 -1.29
C GLU A 396 13.05 2.46 -1.57
N GLY A 397 13.59 3.12 -0.56
CA GLY A 397 13.96 4.54 -0.62
C GLY A 397 12.76 5.51 -0.62
N THR A 398 11.55 5.04 -0.51
CA THR A 398 10.31 5.82 -0.33
C THR A 398 9.25 4.92 0.32
N ARG A 399 8.18 5.51 0.85
CA ARG A 399 7.04 4.74 1.36
C ARG A 399 6.28 4.12 0.21
N SER A 400 5.97 2.82 0.31
CA SER A 400 5.12 2.13 -0.66
C SER A 400 3.67 2.62 -0.59
N PRO A 401 3.00 2.77 -1.71
CA PRO A 401 1.58 3.16 -1.72
C PRO A 401 0.63 2.00 -1.35
N THR A 402 1.09 0.77 -1.48
CA THR A 402 0.34 -0.47 -1.19
C THR A 402 1.12 -1.33 -0.20
N PRO A 403 0.52 -2.40 0.37
CA PRO A 403 1.25 -3.36 1.19
C PRO A 403 2.42 -4.03 0.46
N THR A 404 2.37 -4.18 -0.87
CA THR A 404 3.48 -4.75 -1.65
C THR A 404 4.72 -3.85 -1.58
N PRO A 405 5.85 -4.36 -1.09
CA PRO A 405 7.11 -3.61 -1.09
C PRO A 405 7.55 -3.26 -2.51
N GLY A 406 7.94 -2.01 -2.72
CA GLY A 406 8.49 -1.53 -3.97
C GLY A 406 9.83 -2.22 -4.32
N LYS A 407 10.40 -1.85 -5.47
CA LYS A 407 11.71 -2.36 -5.87
C LYS A 407 12.79 -1.93 -4.87
N PHE A 408 13.62 -2.87 -4.42
CA PHE A 408 14.72 -2.60 -3.50
C PHE A 408 15.94 -2.02 -4.22
N LYS A 409 16.56 -1.02 -3.61
CA LYS A 409 17.77 -0.34 -4.10
C LYS A 409 19.02 -1.01 -3.54
N LYS A 410 20.07 -1.08 -4.35
CA LYS A 410 21.35 -1.75 -4.03
C LYS A 410 22.09 -1.19 -2.81
N GLY A 411 21.84 0.08 -2.43
CA GLY A 411 22.64 0.79 -1.43
C GLY A 411 22.72 0.10 -0.07
N ALA A 412 21.60 -0.42 0.44
CA ALA A 412 21.54 -1.14 1.70
C ALA A 412 22.35 -2.44 1.69
N PHE A 413 22.33 -3.15 0.58
CA PHE A 413 23.02 -4.43 0.40
C PHE A 413 24.52 -4.22 0.24
N HIS A 414 24.95 -3.23 -0.53
CA HIS A 414 26.37 -2.83 -0.58
C HIS A 414 26.92 -2.44 0.78
N LEU A 415 26.11 -1.78 1.62
CA LEU A 415 26.48 -1.40 2.98
C LEU A 415 26.81 -2.65 3.83
N ALA A 416 25.91 -3.65 3.81
CA ALA A 416 26.09 -4.90 4.54
C ALA A 416 27.35 -5.66 4.07
N MET A 417 27.52 -5.81 2.73
CA MET A 417 28.69 -6.48 2.15
C MET A 417 30.00 -5.77 2.50
N GLN A 418 30.06 -4.43 2.45
CA GLN A 418 31.27 -3.67 2.75
C GLN A 418 31.65 -3.71 4.24
N ALA A 419 30.65 -3.76 5.12
CA ALA A 419 30.86 -3.87 6.55
C ALA A 419 31.11 -5.32 7.02
N GLY A 420 30.76 -6.32 6.20
CA GLY A 420 30.84 -7.74 6.56
C GLY A 420 29.85 -8.13 7.64
N VAL A 421 28.66 -7.54 7.66
CA VAL A 421 27.60 -7.79 8.66
C VAL A 421 26.35 -8.37 7.99
N PRO A 422 25.55 -9.16 8.73
CA PRO A 422 24.33 -9.74 8.20
C PRO A 422 23.25 -8.68 7.93
N ILE A 423 22.29 -9.04 7.08
CA ILE A 423 21.04 -8.31 6.88
C ILE A 423 19.95 -8.99 7.73
N VAL A 424 19.19 -8.20 8.48
CA VAL A 424 18.03 -8.68 9.23
C VAL A 424 16.77 -8.02 8.65
N PRO A 425 15.91 -8.78 7.96
CA PRO A 425 14.66 -8.24 7.43
C PRO A 425 13.62 -8.04 8.54
N LEU A 426 13.04 -6.85 8.60
CA LEU A 426 11.91 -6.47 9.45
C LEU A 426 10.69 -6.27 8.56
N VAL A 427 9.70 -7.15 8.64
CA VAL A 427 8.48 -7.05 7.83
C VAL A 427 7.39 -6.41 8.66
N PHE A 428 6.94 -5.22 8.25
CA PHE A 428 5.81 -4.50 8.85
C PHE A 428 4.55 -4.79 8.03
N ARG A 429 3.52 -5.35 8.66
CA ARG A 429 2.33 -5.78 7.93
C ARG A 429 1.34 -4.64 7.69
N ASN A 430 1.03 -3.86 8.70
CA ASN A 430 -0.14 -2.98 8.72
C ASN A 430 0.09 -1.58 9.30
N THR A 431 1.30 -1.07 9.31
CA THR A 431 1.57 0.30 9.78
C THR A 431 0.86 1.35 8.91
N GLY A 432 0.70 1.09 7.60
CA GLY A 432 -0.04 1.93 6.67
C GLY A 432 -1.54 1.98 6.93
N GLU A 433 -2.11 0.98 7.62
CA GLU A 433 -3.52 0.94 8.01
C GLU A 433 -3.77 1.86 9.22
N LEU A 434 -2.89 1.81 10.21
CA LEU A 434 -2.99 2.64 11.43
C LEU A 434 -2.58 4.10 11.18
N MET A 435 -1.69 4.36 10.25
CA MET A 435 -1.33 5.70 9.82
C MET A 435 -0.99 5.69 8.34
N SER A 436 -1.91 6.13 7.50
CA SER A 436 -1.67 6.10 6.06
C SER A 436 -0.51 7.02 5.64
N ARG A 437 0.04 6.76 4.45
CA ARG A 437 1.25 7.39 3.90
C ARG A 437 1.34 8.90 4.10
N ASN A 438 0.24 9.62 3.92
CA ASN A 438 0.18 11.09 3.99
C ASN A 438 -0.66 11.59 5.18
N ALA A 439 -1.12 10.67 6.04
CA ALA A 439 -1.86 11.05 7.24
C ALA A 439 -0.93 11.56 8.33
N MET A 440 -1.47 12.43 9.17
CA MET A 440 -0.82 12.90 10.39
C MET A 440 -1.37 12.23 11.65
N ILE A 441 -2.53 11.60 11.54
CA ILE A 441 -3.24 11.00 12.68
C ILE A 441 -2.91 9.51 12.77
N ILE A 442 -2.59 9.07 13.98
CA ILE A 442 -2.34 7.66 14.31
C ILE A 442 -3.62 7.08 14.90
N HIS A 443 -4.14 6.02 14.29
CA HIS A 443 -5.24 5.24 14.84
C HIS A 443 -4.67 4.17 15.79
N PRO A 444 -5.30 3.92 16.95
CA PRO A 444 -4.86 2.89 17.88
C PRO A 444 -5.06 1.49 17.27
N GLY A 445 -4.22 0.54 17.66
CA GLY A 445 -4.32 -0.83 17.18
C GLY A 445 -3.06 -1.64 17.42
N VAL A 446 -3.00 -2.82 16.81
CA VAL A 446 -1.84 -3.71 16.89
C VAL A 446 -1.06 -3.65 15.59
N VAL A 447 0.22 -3.28 15.67
CA VAL A 447 1.15 -3.40 14.55
C VAL A 447 1.80 -4.78 14.59
N GLN A 448 1.61 -5.53 13.53
CA GLN A 448 2.21 -6.84 13.34
C GLN A 448 3.58 -6.71 12.69
N VAL A 449 4.59 -7.31 13.32
CA VAL A 449 6.00 -7.27 12.89
C VAL A 449 6.56 -8.68 12.82
N ALA A 450 7.12 -9.07 11.68
CA ALA A 450 7.91 -10.29 11.56
C ALA A 450 9.39 -9.94 11.38
N VAL A 451 10.22 -10.43 12.29
CA VAL A 451 11.69 -10.34 12.20
C VAL A 451 12.18 -11.65 11.61
N LEU A 452 12.63 -11.62 10.37
CA LEU A 452 13.08 -12.81 9.67
C LEU A 452 14.51 -13.20 10.10
N PRO A 453 14.90 -14.47 9.88
CA PRO A 453 16.26 -14.93 10.16
C PRO A 453 17.30 -14.04 9.46
N PRO A 454 18.45 -13.81 10.12
CA PRO A 454 19.56 -13.06 9.53
C PRO A 454 20.03 -13.70 8.22
N ILE A 455 20.35 -12.85 7.24
CA ILE A 455 20.86 -13.25 5.94
C ILE A 455 22.37 -12.96 5.93
N ASP A 456 23.17 -13.99 5.79
CA ASP A 456 24.61 -13.87 5.58
C ASP A 456 24.90 -13.39 4.15
N VAL A 457 25.66 -12.30 4.04
CA VAL A 457 26.05 -11.69 2.76
C VAL A 457 27.51 -11.95 2.41
N SER A 458 28.23 -12.76 3.19
CA SER A 458 29.68 -13.00 3.04
C SER A 458 30.07 -13.63 1.69
N SER A 459 29.16 -14.42 1.12
CA SER A 459 29.34 -15.07 -0.18
C SER A 459 28.82 -14.27 -1.37
N TRP A 460 28.19 -13.10 -1.13
CA TRP A 460 27.57 -12.32 -2.20
C TRP A 460 28.60 -11.58 -3.04
N THR A 461 28.36 -11.54 -4.34
CA THR A 461 29.20 -10.82 -5.31
C THR A 461 28.44 -9.65 -5.93
N ARG A 462 29.12 -8.85 -6.76
CA ARG A 462 28.45 -7.77 -7.49
C ARG A 462 27.63 -8.29 -8.66
N GLU A 463 28.02 -9.44 -9.19
CA GLU A 463 27.41 -10.09 -10.34
C GLU A 463 26.04 -10.68 -10.01
N ASP A 464 25.88 -11.30 -8.84
CA ASP A 464 24.63 -11.93 -8.40
C ASP A 464 23.73 -10.99 -7.55
N LEU A 465 24.20 -9.77 -7.29
CA LEU A 465 23.54 -8.86 -6.35
C LEU A 465 22.08 -8.52 -6.73
N ASP A 466 21.78 -8.37 -8.00
CA ASP A 466 20.40 -8.06 -8.44
C ASP A 466 19.44 -9.21 -8.14
N GLU A 467 19.88 -10.44 -8.36
CA GLU A 467 19.12 -11.66 -8.05
C GLU A 467 18.89 -11.79 -6.53
N ARG A 468 19.98 -11.61 -5.75
CA ARG A 468 19.90 -11.66 -4.28
C ARG A 468 18.96 -10.62 -3.68
N ILE A 469 18.96 -9.40 -4.24
CA ILE A 469 18.04 -8.34 -3.81
C ILE A 469 16.60 -8.72 -4.07
N GLU A 470 16.31 -9.30 -5.23
CA GLU A 470 14.95 -9.74 -5.56
C GLU A 470 14.54 -10.94 -4.69
N GLU A 471 15.43 -11.91 -4.41
CA GLU A 471 15.17 -12.98 -3.44
C GLU A 471 14.77 -12.43 -2.06
N VAL A 472 15.50 -11.41 -1.56
CA VAL A 472 15.16 -10.77 -0.28
C VAL A 472 13.80 -10.09 -0.39
N ARG A 473 13.51 -9.37 -1.47
CA ARG A 473 12.21 -8.73 -1.67
C ARG A 473 11.07 -9.74 -1.70
N GLN A 474 11.25 -10.88 -2.36
CA GLN A 474 10.27 -11.96 -2.40
C GLN A 474 9.99 -12.55 -1.01
N ARG A 475 10.98 -12.61 -0.11
CA ARG A 475 10.75 -13.01 1.30
C ARG A 475 9.78 -12.07 2.01
N TYR A 476 9.85 -10.75 1.75
CA TYR A 476 8.88 -9.80 2.31
C TYR A 476 7.47 -10.05 1.76
N ILE A 477 7.35 -10.19 0.45
CA ILE A 477 6.05 -10.44 -0.21
C ILE A 477 5.43 -11.73 0.31
N HIS A 478 6.21 -12.81 0.37
CA HIS A 478 5.78 -14.10 0.90
C HIS A 478 5.34 -14.00 2.38
N THR A 479 6.13 -13.32 3.23
CA THR A 479 5.77 -13.15 4.65
C THR A 479 4.49 -12.33 4.83
N LEU A 480 4.29 -11.30 3.99
CA LEU A 480 3.06 -10.48 4.03
C LEU A 480 1.82 -11.26 3.60
N ALA A 481 1.97 -12.21 2.67
CA ALA A 481 0.89 -13.07 2.19
C ALA A 481 0.61 -14.24 3.14
N HIS A 482 1.66 -14.82 3.74
CA HIS A 482 1.61 -15.95 4.69
C HIS A 482 2.15 -15.47 6.04
N TRP A 483 1.28 -14.85 6.83
CA TRP A 483 1.72 -14.24 8.07
C TRP A 483 2.02 -15.31 9.14
N PRO A 484 3.18 -15.24 9.85
CA PRO A 484 3.49 -16.19 10.90
C PRO A 484 2.40 -16.25 11.97
N GLY A 485 1.88 -17.46 12.26
CA GLY A 485 0.84 -17.67 13.27
C GLY A 485 -0.60 -17.55 12.78
N GLU A 486 -0.83 -17.41 11.47
CA GLU A 486 -2.16 -17.48 10.84
C GLU A 486 -2.40 -18.85 10.11
N ASP A 487 -1.61 -19.89 10.42
CA ASP A 487 -1.77 -21.26 9.88
C ASP A 487 -2.94 -22.00 10.56
#